data_946dc111bb39ca11f882cad268ae1937
#
_entry.id   946dc111bb39ca11f882cad268ae1937
#
_cell.length_a   1.000
_cell.length_b   1.000
_cell.length_c   1.000
_cell.angle_alpha   90.00
_cell.angle_beta   90.00
_cell.angle_gamma   90.00
#
_symmetry.space_group_name_H-M   'P 1'
#
loop_
_entity.id
_entity.type
_entity.pdbx_description
1 polymer ?
#
loop_
_entity_poly.entity_id
_entity_poly.type
_entity_poly.pdbx_seq_one_letter_code
_entity_poly.pdbx_strand_id
1 'polypeptide(L)'
;MGTLLSKQFDVTGLDKSQPGKELGFPVQQADVTDAAALRQNMEGFDAVVSCMPYNLNLPIAKTAYELGIHYFDLTEDVPTTAAIREMANDSKGVMAPQCGLAPGFIGIVGASLAQKFTKLRDIELRVGALPRYPNGLMGYSFTWSPAGVINEYINDAEVIHNGVRKTVSSLDGIEVINIEGQEFEAFTTSGGLGTMCETYEGKVDTLNYKTIRYPGHAKLMRFMLYELILKNQRELIEKILTEAKPPVQEDVVYVYAVVEGWKGDHLEREEFYRAYHPIEIDGQHWRAISWTTAASIAAVVEM
;
A
#
# COMPACT_ATOMS: atom_id res chain seq x y z
N MET A 1 -1.03 10.18 -10.15
CA MET A 1 0.07 10.76 -9.36
C MET A 1 0.52 12.08 -10.00
N GLY A 2 1.20 12.06 -11.11
CA GLY A 2 1.71 13.27 -11.76
C GLY A 2 0.67 14.39 -11.90
N THR A 3 -0.58 14.07 -12.25
CA THR A 3 -1.70 15.05 -12.33
C THR A 3 -1.99 15.78 -11.00
N LEU A 4 -1.83 15.11 -9.86
CA LEU A 4 -2.00 15.76 -8.55
C LEU A 4 -0.78 16.63 -8.22
N LEU A 5 0.41 16.08 -8.39
CA LEU A 5 1.65 16.78 -8.09
C LEU A 5 1.88 17.99 -9.00
N SER A 6 1.49 17.92 -10.30
CA SER A 6 1.65 19.04 -11.26
C SER A 6 0.82 20.28 -10.91
N LYS A 7 -0.09 20.18 -9.93
CA LYS A 7 -0.81 21.35 -9.41
C LYS A 7 0.05 22.25 -8.51
N GLN A 8 1.16 21.72 -7.98
CA GLN A 8 2.04 22.44 -7.03
C GLN A 8 3.52 22.38 -7.39
N PHE A 9 3.93 21.41 -8.17
CA PHE A 9 5.32 21.13 -8.55
C PHE A 9 5.49 21.13 -10.06
N ASP A 10 6.73 21.38 -10.51
CA ASP A 10 7.13 21.12 -11.88
C ASP A 10 7.42 19.64 -12.06
N VAL A 11 6.56 18.94 -12.80
CA VAL A 11 6.55 17.47 -12.91
C VAL A 11 6.95 17.03 -14.30
N THR A 12 7.89 16.08 -14.37
CA THR A 12 8.20 15.31 -15.58
C THR A 12 7.97 13.83 -15.31
N GLY A 13 7.12 13.19 -16.09
CA GLY A 13 6.92 11.73 -16.04
C GLY A 13 8.04 11.00 -16.78
N LEU A 14 8.42 9.83 -16.25
CA LEU A 14 9.27 8.86 -16.94
C LEU A 14 8.48 7.55 -17.11
N ASP A 15 8.36 7.08 -18.33
CA ASP A 15 7.70 5.80 -18.64
C ASP A 15 8.39 5.13 -19.82
N LYS A 16 8.34 3.81 -19.87
CA LYS A 16 8.85 3.03 -21.02
C LYS A 16 8.05 3.29 -22.29
N SER A 17 6.78 3.67 -22.15
CA SER A 17 5.82 3.94 -23.21
C SER A 17 5.40 5.40 -23.21
N GLN A 18 5.09 5.95 -24.40
CA GLN A 18 4.43 7.23 -24.45
C GLN A 18 2.97 7.10 -24.00
N PRO A 19 2.45 8.07 -23.23
CA PRO A 19 1.05 8.05 -22.82
C PRO A 19 0.12 8.13 -24.04
N GLY A 20 -0.95 7.35 -24.02
CA GLY A 20 -1.97 7.37 -25.09
C GLY A 20 -2.89 8.59 -25.06
N LYS A 21 -2.66 9.53 -24.13
CA LYS A 21 -3.44 10.76 -23.94
C LYS A 21 -2.54 11.88 -23.41
N GLU A 22 -2.99 13.13 -23.57
CA GLU A 22 -2.36 14.28 -22.94
C GLU A 22 -2.52 14.26 -21.43
N LEU A 23 -1.45 14.53 -20.66
CA LEU A 23 -1.41 14.40 -19.19
C LEU A 23 -1.22 15.72 -18.46
N GLY A 24 -1.20 16.86 -19.11
CA GLY A 24 -0.99 18.15 -18.45
C GLY A 24 0.43 18.38 -17.88
N PHE A 25 1.34 17.43 -18.08
CA PHE A 25 2.77 17.50 -17.75
C PHE A 25 3.57 16.69 -18.80
N PRO A 26 4.85 17.03 -19.06
CA PRO A 26 5.67 16.31 -20.03
C PRO A 26 5.96 14.88 -19.58
N VAL A 27 6.04 13.95 -20.54
CA VAL A 27 6.49 12.58 -20.29
C VAL A 27 7.66 12.26 -21.21
N GLN A 28 8.75 11.82 -20.64
CA GLN A 28 9.94 11.35 -21.34
C GLN A 28 9.92 9.83 -21.40
N GLN A 29 10.30 9.29 -22.55
CA GLN A 29 10.41 7.83 -22.70
C GLN A 29 11.76 7.36 -22.17
N ALA A 30 11.74 6.52 -21.12
CA ALA A 30 12.92 5.93 -20.51
C ALA A 30 12.63 4.54 -19.96
N ASP A 31 13.60 3.66 -20.07
CA ASP A 31 13.58 2.35 -19.41
C ASP A 31 14.33 2.48 -18.07
N VAL A 32 13.61 2.35 -16.96
CA VAL A 32 14.19 2.45 -15.60
C VAL A 32 15.17 1.32 -15.26
N THR A 33 15.22 0.28 -16.09
CA THR A 33 16.22 -0.82 -15.95
C THR A 33 17.57 -0.46 -16.55
N ASP A 34 17.65 0.59 -17.37
CA ASP A 34 18.91 1.18 -17.84
C ASP A 34 19.41 2.21 -16.82
N ALA A 35 20.42 1.85 -16.04
CA ALA A 35 20.95 2.68 -14.98
C ALA A 35 21.54 4.03 -15.47
N ALA A 36 22.10 4.06 -16.68
CA ALA A 36 22.65 5.29 -17.25
C ALA A 36 21.54 6.24 -17.69
N ALA A 37 20.52 5.72 -18.38
CA ALA A 37 19.33 6.48 -18.76
C ALA A 37 18.57 6.96 -17.53
N LEU A 38 18.39 6.12 -16.51
CA LEU A 38 17.73 6.48 -15.27
C LEU A 38 18.44 7.68 -14.59
N ARG A 39 19.77 7.58 -14.40
CA ARG A 39 20.56 8.65 -13.80
C ARG A 39 20.47 9.95 -14.60
N GLN A 40 20.62 9.88 -15.92
CA GLN A 40 20.54 11.07 -16.78
C GLN A 40 19.19 11.77 -16.69
N ASN A 41 18.10 11.00 -16.61
CA ASN A 41 16.74 11.55 -16.51
C ASN A 41 16.38 12.06 -15.11
N MET A 42 17.09 11.63 -14.07
CA MET A 42 16.87 12.10 -12.69
C MET A 42 17.79 13.26 -12.29
N GLU A 43 18.85 13.51 -13.03
CA GLU A 43 19.79 14.59 -12.76
C GLU A 43 19.12 15.97 -12.93
N GLY A 44 19.29 16.83 -11.91
CA GLY A 44 18.72 18.19 -11.90
C GLY A 44 17.30 18.29 -11.34
N PHE A 45 16.70 17.18 -10.91
CA PHE A 45 15.44 17.18 -10.16
C PHE A 45 15.70 17.20 -8.65
N ASP A 46 14.75 17.74 -7.89
CA ASP A 46 14.80 17.76 -6.42
C ASP A 46 14.30 16.46 -5.81
N ALA A 47 13.37 15.78 -6.47
CA ALA A 47 12.74 14.58 -5.97
C ALA A 47 12.36 13.60 -7.08
N VAL A 48 12.29 12.32 -6.72
CA VAL A 48 11.68 11.27 -7.55
C VAL A 48 10.57 10.57 -6.78
N VAL A 49 9.43 10.35 -7.46
CA VAL A 49 8.30 9.56 -6.96
C VAL A 49 8.19 8.30 -7.80
N SER A 50 8.52 7.15 -7.22
CA SER A 50 8.41 5.87 -7.91
C SER A 50 6.99 5.30 -7.81
N CYS A 51 6.38 5.10 -8.97
CA CYS A 51 5.09 4.39 -9.12
C CYS A 51 5.29 3.01 -9.76
N MET A 52 6.51 2.48 -9.68
CA MET A 52 6.90 1.21 -10.29
C MET A 52 6.53 0.03 -9.40
N PRO A 53 6.43 -1.19 -9.97
CA PRO A 53 6.37 -2.42 -9.17
C PRO A 53 7.56 -2.53 -8.21
N TYR A 54 7.33 -3.17 -7.06
CA TYR A 54 8.28 -3.19 -5.94
C TYR A 54 9.71 -3.60 -6.33
N ASN A 55 9.86 -4.55 -7.26
CA ASN A 55 11.16 -5.07 -7.72
C ASN A 55 11.99 -4.05 -8.53
N LEU A 56 11.39 -2.94 -8.97
CA LEU A 56 12.08 -1.85 -9.70
C LEU A 56 12.38 -0.64 -8.81
N ASN A 57 11.90 -0.61 -7.58
CA ASN A 57 12.09 0.54 -6.69
C ASN A 57 13.54 0.70 -6.21
N LEU A 58 14.22 -0.40 -5.88
CA LEU A 58 15.57 -0.33 -5.32
C LEU A 58 16.61 0.33 -6.25
N PRO A 59 16.67 0.07 -7.56
CA PRO A 59 17.53 0.79 -8.49
C PRO A 59 17.25 2.31 -8.52
N ILE A 60 15.96 2.69 -8.50
CA ILE A 60 15.54 4.10 -8.51
C ILE A 60 15.96 4.79 -7.20
N ALA A 61 15.72 4.14 -6.06
CA ALA A 61 16.13 4.63 -4.74
C ALA A 61 17.64 4.83 -4.63
N LYS A 62 18.45 3.86 -5.14
CA LYS A 62 19.92 3.99 -5.19
C LYS A 62 20.37 5.18 -6.02
N THR A 63 19.76 5.38 -7.19
CA THR A 63 20.07 6.53 -8.04
C THR A 63 19.72 7.85 -7.35
N ALA A 64 18.57 7.93 -6.68
CA ALA A 64 18.18 9.11 -5.90
C ALA A 64 19.15 9.39 -4.76
N TYR A 65 19.55 8.34 -4.02
CA TYR A 65 20.57 8.44 -2.95
C TYR A 65 21.90 8.98 -3.48
N GLU A 66 22.41 8.45 -4.60
CA GLU A 66 23.66 8.89 -5.21
C GLU A 66 23.60 10.34 -5.71
N LEU A 67 22.46 10.77 -6.23
CA LEU A 67 22.22 12.14 -6.66
C LEU A 67 21.96 13.11 -5.50
N GLY A 68 21.61 12.58 -4.32
CA GLY A 68 21.28 13.36 -3.13
C GLY A 68 19.91 14.03 -3.22
N ILE A 69 18.99 13.50 -4.03
CA ILE A 69 17.62 13.99 -4.21
C ILE A 69 16.64 13.20 -3.34
N HIS A 70 15.44 13.75 -3.13
CA HIS A 70 14.39 13.08 -2.36
C HIS A 70 13.81 11.89 -3.11
N TYR A 71 13.47 10.81 -2.39
CA TYR A 71 12.86 9.60 -2.92
C TYR A 71 11.58 9.26 -2.17
N PHE A 72 10.54 8.92 -2.94
CA PHE A 72 9.24 8.46 -2.42
C PHE A 72 8.75 7.27 -3.24
N ASP A 73 8.08 6.30 -2.61
CA ASP A 73 7.44 5.19 -3.31
C ASP A 73 6.16 4.69 -2.64
N LEU A 74 5.56 3.67 -3.24
CA LEU A 74 4.31 3.04 -2.83
C LEU A 74 4.52 1.57 -2.41
N THR A 75 5.77 1.13 -2.21
CA THR A 75 6.08 -0.31 -2.07
C THR A 75 5.44 -0.93 -0.83
N GLU A 76 4.90 -2.12 -0.99
CA GLU A 76 4.46 -2.99 0.09
C GLU A 76 5.55 -4.00 0.51
N ASP A 77 6.63 -4.09 -0.28
CA ASP A 77 7.67 -5.11 -0.11
C ASP A 77 8.61 -4.79 1.04
N VAL A 78 8.63 -5.67 2.04
CA VAL A 78 9.40 -5.49 3.27
C VAL A 78 10.91 -5.45 3.03
N PRO A 79 11.53 -6.37 2.25
CA PRO A 79 12.95 -6.31 1.94
C PRO A 79 13.38 -5.03 1.21
N THR A 80 12.60 -4.59 0.23
CA THR A 80 12.85 -3.33 -0.50
C THR A 80 12.82 -2.15 0.45
N THR A 81 11.79 -2.07 1.30
CA THR A 81 11.68 -1.03 2.33
C THR A 81 12.87 -1.00 3.27
N ALA A 82 13.28 -2.16 3.78
CA ALA A 82 14.43 -2.27 4.68
C ALA A 82 15.72 -1.72 4.04
N ALA A 83 15.98 -2.08 2.78
CA ALA A 83 17.14 -1.61 2.05
C ALA A 83 17.11 -0.09 1.79
N ILE A 84 15.94 0.48 1.49
CA ILE A 84 15.78 1.94 1.29
C ILE A 84 15.97 2.68 2.63
N ARG A 85 15.44 2.17 3.72
CA ARG A 85 15.61 2.75 5.05
C ARG A 85 17.05 2.71 5.55
N GLU A 86 17.82 1.68 5.18
CA GLU A 86 19.25 1.64 5.47
C GLU A 86 20.00 2.79 4.76
N MET A 87 19.67 3.04 3.49
CA MET A 87 20.23 4.18 2.75
C MET A 87 19.82 5.55 3.36
N ALA A 88 18.65 5.63 4.00
CA ALA A 88 18.16 6.87 4.60
C ALA A 88 19.05 7.38 5.75
N ASN A 89 19.85 6.52 6.40
CA ASN A 89 20.66 6.88 7.57
C ASN A 89 21.75 7.93 7.24
N ASP A 90 22.25 7.97 6.01
CA ASP A 90 23.30 8.89 5.56
C ASP A 90 22.95 9.60 4.24
N SER A 91 21.70 9.48 3.78
CA SER A 91 21.21 10.18 2.60
C SER A 91 21.17 11.69 2.79
N LYS A 92 21.49 12.44 1.74
CA LYS A 92 21.31 13.89 1.70
C LYS A 92 19.85 14.30 1.49
N GLY A 93 19.08 13.48 0.77
CA GLY A 93 17.66 13.67 0.52
C GLY A 93 16.81 12.81 1.47
N VAL A 94 15.53 13.10 1.54
CA VAL A 94 14.56 12.24 2.22
C VAL A 94 14.42 10.92 1.44
N MET A 95 14.45 9.79 2.14
CA MET A 95 14.18 8.47 1.57
C MET A 95 12.94 7.91 2.25
N ALA A 96 11.78 8.13 1.63
CA ALA A 96 10.46 7.78 2.21
C ALA A 96 9.75 6.71 1.38
N PRO A 97 10.02 5.42 1.61
CA PRO A 97 9.22 4.34 1.04
C PRO A 97 7.85 4.24 1.73
N GLN A 98 6.94 3.45 1.16
CA GLN A 98 5.67 3.11 1.79
C GLN A 98 4.70 4.29 2.01
N CYS A 99 4.63 5.22 1.06
CA CYS A 99 3.77 6.40 1.14
C CYS A 99 2.37 6.18 0.52
N GLY A 100 1.98 4.92 0.27
CA GLY A 100 0.71 4.58 -0.35
C GLY A 100 -0.48 4.58 0.60
N LEU A 101 -1.50 3.81 0.24
CA LEU A 101 -2.71 3.64 1.04
C LEU A 101 -2.46 2.71 2.23
N ALA A 102 -1.89 1.52 1.96
CA ALA A 102 -1.47 0.50 2.91
C ALA A 102 -0.32 -0.31 2.27
N PRO A 103 0.91 -0.12 2.70
CA PRO A 103 1.38 0.75 3.79
C PRO A 103 1.34 2.25 3.43
N GLY A 104 1.22 3.09 4.46
CA GLY A 104 1.20 4.56 4.37
C GLY A 104 0.02 5.17 5.10
N PHE A 105 -1.00 5.64 4.39
CA PHE A 105 -2.15 6.37 4.96
C PHE A 105 -2.80 5.67 6.15
N ILE A 106 -3.05 4.36 6.08
CA ILE A 106 -3.65 3.62 7.19
C ILE A 106 -2.80 3.67 8.47
N GLY A 107 -1.47 3.61 8.33
CA GLY A 107 -0.53 3.76 9.44
C GLY A 107 -0.57 5.15 10.04
N ILE A 108 -0.64 6.19 9.22
CA ILE A 108 -0.78 7.59 9.66
C ILE A 108 -2.08 7.78 10.44
N VAL A 109 -3.20 7.23 9.94
CA VAL A 109 -4.50 7.26 10.63
C VAL A 109 -4.40 6.56 11.99
N GLY A 110 -3.86 5.33 12.03
CA GLY A 110 -3.67 4.59 13.28
C GLY A 110 -2.83 5.34 14.29
N ALA A 111 -1.70 5.91 13.85
CA ALA A 111 -0.82 6.72 14.69
C ALA A 111 -1.50 7.99 15.20
N SER A 112 -2.29 8.68 14.36
CA SER A 112 -3.06 9.87 14.76
C SER A 112 -4.11 9.53 15.82
N LEU A 113 -4.80 8.40 15.69
CA LEU A 113 -5.74 7.94 16.73
C LEU A 113 -5.01 7.59 18.02
N ALA A 114 -3.87 6.89 17.92
CA ALA A 114 -3.07 6.46 19.07
C ALA A 114 -2.58 7.64 19.93
N GLN A 115 -2.29 8.79 19.33
CA GLN A 115 -1.86 10.00 20.05
C GLN A 115 -2.92 10.56 21.00
N LYS A 116 -4.19 10.16 20.88
CA LYS A 116 -5.27 10.60 21.77
C LYS A 116 -5.30 9.89 23.11
N PHE A 117 -4.47 8.86 23.29
CA PHE A 117 -4.45 8.00 24.50
C PHE A 117 -3.19 8.24 25.33
N THR A 118 -3.32 8.13 26.65
CA THR A 118 -2.18 8.17 27.58
C THR A 118 -1.47 6.83 27.67
N LYS A 119 -2.21 5.73 27.46
CA LYS A 119 -1.70 4.36 27.40
C LYS A 119 -2.50 3.60 26.36
N LEU A 120 -1.82 2.89 25.48
CA LEU A 120 -2.43 2.09 24.44
C LEU A 120 -2.70 0.66 24.91
N ARG A 121 -3.75 0.04 24.38
CA ARG A 121 -4.02 -1.39 24.48
C ARG A 121 -3.91 -2.05 23.11
N ASP A 122 -4.77 -1.69 22.18
CA ASP A 122 -4.86 -2.33 20.89
C ASP A 122 -4.88 -1.30 19.75
N ILE A 123 -4.24 -1.63 18.63
CA ILE A 123 -4.32 -0.91 17.36
C ILE A 123 -4.68 -1.93 16.28
N GLU A 124 -5.81 -1.75 15.65
CA GLU A 124 -6.32 -2.63 14.61
C GLU A 124 -6.58 -1.85 13.33
N LEU A 125 -5.90 -2.24 12.25
CA LEU A 125 -5.95 -1.56 10.97
C LEU A 125 -6.51 -2.49 9.90
N ARG A 126 -7.46 -2.00 9.10
CA ARG A 126 -8.14 -2.76 8.04
C ARG A 126 -8.26 -1.92 6.77
N VAL A 127 -7.83 -2.47 5.65
CA VAL A 127 -8.02 -1.83 4.34
C VAL A 127 -8.53 -2.86 3.34
N GLY A 128 -9.50 -2.47 2.52
CA GLY A 128 -9.96 -3.27 1.40
C GLY A 128 -10.08 -2.43 0.14
N ALA A 129 -9.45 -2.90 -0.94
CA ALA A 129 -9.69 -2.38 -2.29
C ALA A 129 -10.44 -3.46 -3.06
N LEU A 130 -11.69 -3.21 -3.41
CA LEU A 130 -12.66 -4.21 -3.84
C LEU A 130 -13.44 -3.73 -5.06
N PRO A 131 -13.88 -4.63 -5.96
CA PRO A 131 -14.92 -4.27 -6.91
C PRO A 131 -16.20 -3.89 -6.15
N ARG A 132 -16.84 -2.78 -6.51
CA ARG A 132 -18.11 -2.36 -5.90
C ARG A 132 -19.21 -3.39 -6.12
N TYR A 133 -19.18 -4.07 -7.25
CA TYR A 133 -20.11 -5.11 -7.65
C TYR A 133 -19.36 -6.43 -7.84
N PRO A 134 -19.24 -7.24 -6.75
CA PRO A 134 -18.48 -8.48 -6.82
C PRO A 134 -19.13 -9.49 -7.75
N ASN A 135 -18.32 -10.24 -8.48
CA ASN A 135 -18.78 -11.34 -9.32
C ASN A 135 -17.96 -12.61 -9.13
N GLY A 136 -18.60 -13.76 -9.37
CA GLY A 136 -18.01 -15.09 -9.19
C GLY A 136 -17.64 -15.37 -7.73
N LEU A 137 -17.14 -16.58 -7.49
CA LEU A 137 -16.84 -17.07 -6.13
C LEU A 137 -15.74 -16.28 -5.42
N MET A 138 -14.79 -15.73 -6.17
CA MET A 138 -13.69 -14.96 -5.59
C MET A 138 -14.12 -13.57 -5.11
N GLY A 139 -15.20 -13.00 -5.68
CA GLY A 139 -15.66 -11.64 -5.37
C GLY A 139 -14.61 -10.55 -5.57
N TYR A 140 -13.60 -10.78 -6.42
CA TYR A 140 -12.44 -9.90 -6.55
C TYR A 140 -12.07 -9.62 -8.00
N SER A 141 -11.50 -8.46 -8.24
CA SER A 141 -10.87 -8.04 -9.50
C SER A 141 -9.60 -7.25 -9.16
N PHE A 142 -8.55 -7.43 -9.94
CA PHE A 142 -7.25 -6.78 -9.66
C PHE A 142 -7.28 -5.33 -10.12
N THR A 143 -7.56 -4.42 -9.22
CA THR A 143 -7.62 -2.97 -9.49
C THR A 143 -6.27 -2.28 -9.38
N TRP A 144 -5.26 -2.99 -8.86
CA TRP A 144 -3.85 -2.58 -8.78
C TRP A 144 -2.93 -3.77 -9.12
N SER A 145 -1.65 -3.75 -8.78
CA SER A 145 -0.65 -4.74 -9.14
C SER A 145 -1.02 -6.18 -8.71
N PRO A 146 -1.30 -7.12 -9.63
CA PRO A 146 -1.50 -8.52 -9.27
C PRO A 146 -0.28 -9.15 -8.59
N ALA A 147 0.93 -8.78 -9.04
CA ALA A 147 2.19 -9.21 -8.42
C ALA A 147 2.29 -8.75 -6.96
N GLY A 148 1.89 -7.51 -6.66
CA GLY A 148 1.84 -6.97 -5.29
C GLY A 148 0.85 -7.74 -4.42
N VAL A 149 -0.38 -8.00 -4.90
CA VAL A 149 -1.36 -8.80 -4.14
C VAL A 149 -0.85 -10.20 -3.83
N ILE A 150 -0.23 -10.86 -4.81
CA ILE A 150 0.35 -12.20 -4.61
C ILE A 150 1.49 -12.14 -3.60
N ASN A 151 2.34 -11.11 -3.67
CA ASN A 151 3.43 -10.88 -2.74
C ASN A 151 2.93 -10.72 -1.30
N GLU A 152 1.89 -9.92 -1.08
CA GLU A 152 1.24 -9.76 0.22
C GLU A 152 0.64 -11.07 0.78
N TYR A 153 0.16 -11.97 -0.08
CA TYR A 153 -0.50 -13.22 0.31
C TYR A 153 0.46 -14.39 0.56
N ILE A 154 1.69 -14.30 0.05
CA ILE A 154 2.71 -15.35 0.19
C ILE A 154 3.67 -15.06 1.34
N ASN A 155 4.02 -13.80 1.53
CA ASN A 155 4.99 -13.41 2.55
C ASN A 155 4.32 -13.34 3.93
N ASP A 156 5.09 -13.68 4.97
CA ASP A 156 4.65 -13.55 6.34
C ASP A 156 4.54 -12.06 6.75
N ALA A 157 3.64 -11.79 7.68
CA ALA A 157 3.39 -10.45 8.22
C ALA A 157 3.97 -10.29 9.63
N GLU A 158 4.43 -9.09 9.95
CA GLU A 158 4.74 -8.72 11.33
C GLU A 158 3.50 -8.19 12.04
N VAL A 159 3.34 -8.53 13.30
CA VAL A 159 2.30 -8.05 14.22
C VAL A 159 2.88 -7.87 15.62
N ILE A 160 2.18 -7.14 16.50
CA ILE A 160 2.44 -7.18 17.93
C ILE A 160 1.34 -8.01 18.59
N HIS A 161 1.73 -8.95 19.40
CA HIS A 161 0.82 -9.76 20.22
C HIS A 161 1.38 -9.93 21.63
N ASN A 162 0.61 -9.55 22.64
CA ASN A 162 1.03 -9.48 24.03
C ASN A 162 2.29 -8.60 24.21
N GLY A 163 2.33 -7.45 23.56
CA GLY A 163 3.42 -6.49 23.63
C GLY A 163 4.69 -6.83 22.85
N VAL A 164 4.75 -7.99 22.19
CA VAL A 164 5.95 -8.49 21.50
C VAL A 164 5.72 -8.65 20.02
N ARG A 165 6.68 -8.22 19.20
CA ARG A 165 6.67 -8.47 17.74
C ARG A 165 6.72 -9.96 17.45
N LYS A 166 5.88 -10.37 16.52
CA LYS A 166 5.81 -11.76 16.03
C LYS A 166 5.59 -11.76 14.54
N THR A 167 6.07 -12.82 13.91
CA THR A 167 5.76 -13.14 12.53
C THR A 167 4.56 -14.10 12.50
N VAL A 168 3.59 -13.81 11.63
CA VAL A 168 2.39 -14.60 11.42
C VAL A 168 2.18 -14.84 9.92
N SER A 169 1.58 -15.96 9.57
CA SER A 169 1.35 -16.28 8.17
C SER A 169 0.23 -15.42 7.55
N SER A 170 0.45 -14.99 6.33
CA SER A 170 -0.59 -14.34 5.53
C SER A 170 -1.73 -15.32 5.21
N LEU A 171 -2.91 -14.78 4.92
CA LEU A 171 -4.18 -15.50 4.74
C LEU A 171 -4.70 -16.20 6.01
N ASP A 172 -4.07 -15.99 7.17
CA ASP A 172 -4.51 -16.48 8.48
C ASP A 172 -5.25 -15.41 9.30
N GLY A 173 -5.75 -15.80 10.47
CA GLY A 173 -6.44 -14.90 11.38
C GLY A 173 -7.72 -14.30 10.80
N ILE A 174 -8.46 -15.10 10.02
CA ILE A 174 -9.69 -14.66 9.36
C ILE A 174 -10.73 -14.24 10.42
N GLU A 175 -11.29 -13.06 10.24
CA GLU A 175 -12.40 -12.53 11.02
C GLU A 175 -13.53 -12.10 10.08
N VAL A 176 -14.76 -12.15 10.58
CA VAL A 176 -15.93 -11.61 9.89
C VAL A 176 -16.16 -10.20 10.39
N ILE A 177 -16.27 -9.25 9.47
CA ILE A 177 -16.58 -7.86 9.78
C ILE A 177 -17.85 -7.44 9.01
N ASN A 178 -18.64 -6.56 9.62
CA ASN A 178 -19.83 -5.99 8.98
C ASN A 178 -19.59 -4.50 8.73
N ILE A 179 -19.73 -4.09 7.48
CA ILE A 179 -19.57 -2.71 7.05
C ILE A 179 -20.84 -2.30 6.35
N GLU A 180 -21.55 -1.31 6.91
CA GLU A 180 -22.82 -0.78 6.34
C GLU A 180 -23.87 -1.86 6.05
N GLY A 181 -23.93 -2.91 6.87
CA GLY A 181 -24.89 -4.01 6.72
C GLY A 181 -24.43 -5.09 5.75
N GLN A 182 -23.26 -4.97 5.14
CA GLN A 182 -22.67 -6.02 4.31
C GLN A 182 -21.57 -6.76 5.07
N GLU A 183 -21.59 -8.10 4.96
CA GLU A 183 -20.57 -8.96 5.52
C GLU A 183 -19.35 -9.02 4.62
N PHE A 184 -18.17 -8.91 5.27
CA PHE A 184 -16.85 -9.09 4.67
C PHE A 184 -16.01 -10.03 5.53
N GLU A 185 -14.94 -10.55 4.98
CA GLU A 185 -13.87 -11.17 5.73
C GLU A 185 -12.64 -10.27 5.75
N ALA A 186 -11.89 -10.30 6.84
CA ALA A 186 -10.58 -9.67 6.92
C ALA A 186 -9.56 -10.68 7.43
N PHE A 187 -8.38 -10.67 6.84
CA PHE A 187 -7.31 -11.60 7.15
C PHE A 187 -5.93 -10.95 7.02
N THR A 188 -4.95 -11.53 7.69
CA THR A 188 -3.59 -11.03 7.70
C THR A 188 -2.96 -11.06 6.31
N THR A 189 -2.29 -9.96 5.93
CA THR A 189 -1.42 -9.87 4.75
C THR A 189 -0.13 -9.14 5.12
N SER A 190 0.94 -9.40 4.40
CA SER A 190 2.23 -8.76 4.67
C SER A 190 2.27 -7.30 4.24
N GLY A 191 3.22 -6.54 4.76
CA GLY A 191 3.58 -5.19 4.32
C GLY A 191 2.71 -4.05 4.87
N GLY A 192 1.44 -4.29 5.20
CA GLY A 192 0.46 -3.23 5.48
C GLY A 192 0.73 -2.34 6.70
N LEU A 193 1.49 -2.82 7.70
CA LEU A 193 1.84 -2.05 8.90
C LEU A 193 3.01 -1.07 8.72
N GLY A 194 3.80 -1.24 7.66
CA GLY A 194 4.99 -0.41 7.48
C GLY A 194 5.92 -0.48 8.70
N THR A 195 6.25 0.67 9.27
CA THR A 195 7.14 0.80 10.42
C THR A 195 6.43 0.75 11.78
N MET A 196 5.13 0.51 11.81
CA MET A 196 4.35 0.61 13.06
C MET A 196 4.77 -0.42 14.11
N CYS A 197 5.15 -1.65 13.71
CA CYS A 197 5.62 -2.65 14.68
C CYS A 197 6.85 -2.17 15.44
N GLU A 198 7.82 -1.52 14.77
CA GLU A 198 9.00 -0.94 15.42
C GLU A 198 8.63 0.21 16.37
N THR A 199 7.67 1.05 15.93
CA THR A 199 7.25 2.23 16.69
C THR A 199 6.51 1.88 17.97
N TYR A 200 5.71 0.79 17.94
CA TYR A 200 4.77 0.46 19.00
C TYR A 200 5.13 -0.79 19.80
N GLU A 201 6.22 -1.50 19.48
CA GLU A 201 6.69 -2.64 20.29
C GLU A 201 6.89 -2.22 21.76
N GLY A 202 6.34 -3.00 22.68
CA GLY A 202 6.35 -2.71 24.11
C GLY A 202 5.43 -1.57 24.56
N LYS A 203 4.70 -0.92 23.65
CA LYS A 203 3.78 0.19 23.95
C LYS A 203 2.31 -0.18 23.77
N VAL A 204 2.03 -1.26 23.08
CA VAL A 204 0.67 -1.77 22.86
C VAL A 204 0.65 -3.28 23.08
N ASP A 205 -0.49 -3.82 23.53
CA ASP A 205 -0.67 -5.27 23.69
C ASP A 205 -0.87 -5.93 22.31
N THR A 206 -1.69 -5.32 21.45
CA THR A 206 -1.97 -5.83 20.09
C THR A 206 -1.79 -4.73 19.05
N LEU A 207 -1.06 -5.05 17.97
CA LEU A 207 -1.05 -4.27 16.74
C LEU A 207 -1.12 -5.23 15.56
N ASN A 208 -2.13 -5.08 14.73
CA ASN A 208 -2.28 -5.89 13.53
C ASN A 208 -2.91 -5.12 12.36
N TYR A 209 -2.61 -5.60 11.16
CA TYR A 209 -3.22 -5.18 9.92
C TYR A 209 -3.87 -6.38 9.22
N LYS A 210 -5.08 -6.17 8.69
CA LYS A 210 -5.75 -7.17 7.86
C LYS A 210 -6.34 -6.54 6.60
N THR A 211 -6.32 -7.29 5.54
CA THR A 211 -6.93 -6.93 4.26
C THR A 211 -8.38 -7.37 4.24
N ILE A 212 -9.30 -6.45 3.88
CA ILE A 212 -10.73 -6.72 3.74
C ILE A 212 -11.02 -7.32 2.36
N ARG A 213 -11.81 -8.38 2.32
CA ARG A 213 -12.30 -9.03 1.09
C ARG A 213 -13.75 -9.49 1.25
N TYR A 214 -14.40 -9.83 0.14
CA TYR A 214 -15.69 -10.52 0.20
C TYR A 214 -15.54 -11.93 0.74
N PRO A 215 -16.55 -12.48 1.43
CA PRO A 215 -16.46 -13.79 2.10
C PRO A 215 -16.05 -14.92 1.15
N GLY A 216 -15.12 -15.76 1.60
CA GLY A 216 -14.61 -16.92 0.85
C GLY A 216 -13.36 -16.67 0.01
N HIS A 217 -12.92 -15.43 -0.15
CA HIS A 217 -11.73 -15.08 -0.93
C HIS A 217 -10.45 -15.71 -0.36
N ALA A 218 -10.22 -15.60 0.94
CA ALA A 218 -9.04 -16.16 1.59
C ALA A 218 -8.94 -17.67 1.39
N LYS A 219 -10.07 -18.38 1.49
CA LYS A 219 -10.13 -19.84 1.27
C LYS A 219 -9.71 -20.22 -0.15
N LEU A 220 -10.20 -19.49 -1.15
CA LEU A 220 -9.86 -19.74 -2.55
C LEU A 220 -8.38 -19.42 -2.84
N MET A 221 -7.86 -18.33 -2.28
CA MET A 221 -6.45 -17.99 -2.43
C MET A 221 -5.54 -19.01 -1.73
N ARG A 222 -5.91 -19.50 -0.55
CA ARG A 222 -5.17 -20.57 0.14
C ARG A 222 -5.17 -21.85 -0.70
N PHE A 223 -6.29 -22.24 -1.26
CA PHE A 223 -6.36 -23.38 -2.15
C PHE A 223 -5.40 -23.26 -3.34
N MET A 224 -5.42 -22.12 -4.04
CA MET A 224 -4.54 -21.91 -5.19
C MET A 224 -3.06 -21.85 -4.80
N LEU A 225 -2.73 -21.06 -3.78
CA LEU A 225 -1.33 -20.80 -3.43
C LEU A 225 -0.67 -21.98 -2.71
N TYR A 226 -1.40 -22.70 -1.84
CA TYR A 226 -0.80 -23.68 -0.94
C TYR A 226 -1.20 -25.14 -1.26
N GLU A 227 -2.42 -25.42 -1.68
CA GLU A 227 -2.80 -26.78 -2.07
C GLU A 227 -2.38 -27.09 -3.51
N LEU A 228 -2.59 -26.16 -4.45
CA LEU A 228 -2.07 -26.27 -5.82
C LEU A 228 -0.60 -25.84 -5.96
N ILE A 229 0.03 -25.36 -4.87
CA ILE A 229 1.44 -24.95 -4.79
C ILE A 229 1.82 -23.83 -5.79
N LEU A 230 0.83 -23.04 -6.24
CA LEU A 230 1.08 -21.97 -7.21
C LEU A 230 1.91 -20.81 -6.63
N LYS A 231 2.10 -20.74 -5.30
CA LYS A 231 3.06 -19.79 -4.68
C LYS A 231 4.49 -19.91 -5.22
N ASN A 232 4.87 -21.09 -5.71
CA ASN A 232 6.16 -21.35 -6.32
C ASN A 232 6.21 -21.02 -7.82
N GLN A 233 5.09 -20.62 -8.41
CA GLN A 233 4.92 -20.30 -9.83
C GLN A 233 4.27 -18.92 -9.98
N ARG A 234 4.94 -17.90 -9.44
CA ARG A 234 4.39 -16.52 -9.33
C ARG A 234 3.92 -15.95 -10.66
N GLU A 235 4.72 -16.07 -11.71
CA GLU A 235 4.36 -15.58 -13.05
C GLU A 235 3.11 -16.27 -13.62
N LEU A 236 2.98 -17.58 -13.37
CA LEU A 236 1.83 -18.34 -13.83
C LEU A 236 0.54 -17.92 -13.12
N ILE A 237 0.57 -17.81 -11.78
CA ILE A 237 -0.64 -17.38 -11.04
C ILE A 237 -0.98 -15.93 -11.34
N GLU A 238 -0.02 -15.04 -11.49
CA GLU A 238 -0.24 -13.65 -11.89
C GLU A 238 -0.95 -13.58 -13.24
N LYS A 239 -0.46 -14.33 -14.23
CA LYS A 239 -1.09 -14.42 -15.55
C LYS A 239 -2.53 -14.93 -15.47
N ILE A 240 -2.76 -16.05 -14.78
CA ILE A 240 -4.08 -16.65 -14.61
C ILE A 240 -5.06 -15.65 -13.97
N LEU A 241 -4.65 -14.98 -12.90
CA LEU A 241 -5.51 -14.07 -12.16
C LEU A 241 -5.77 -12.77 -12.95
N THR A 242 -4.78 -12.25 -13.65
CA THR A 242 -4.94 -11.05 -14.50
C THR A 242 -5.92 -11.30 -15.64
N GLU A 243 -5.83 -12.45 -16.30
CA GLU A 243 -6.74 -12.81 -17.39
C GLU A 243 -8.15 -13.14 -16.88
N ALA A 244 -8.26 -13.86 -15.75
CA ALA A 244 -9.55 -14.28 -15.20
C ALA A 244 -10.30 -13.17 -14.45
N LYS A 245 -9.59 -12.20 -13.89
CA LYS A 245 -10.11 -11.15 -13.01
C LYS A 245 -9.57 -9.77 -13.39
N PRO A 246 -9.86 -9.28 -14.61
CA PRO A 246 -9.37 -7.99 -15.09
C PRO A 246 -9.87 -6.84 -14.20
N PRO A 247 -9.17 -5.70 -14.20
CA PRO A 247 -9.55 -4.52 -13.44
C PRO A 247 -10.96 -4.02 -13.79
N VAL A 248 -11.68 -3.55 -12.77
CA VAL A 248 -12.99 -2.89 -12.91
C VAL A 248 -12.84 -1.38 -12.75
N GLN A 249 -13.78 -0.61 -13.29
CA GLN A 249 -13.81 0.85 -13.14
C GLN A 249 -14.50 1.26 -11.85
N GLU A 250 -15.54 0.51 -11.46
CA GLU A 250 -16.31 0.73 -10.23
C GLU A 250 -15.72 -0.11 -9.09
N ASP A 251 -14.81 0.50 -8.35
CA ASP A 251 -14.21 -0.07 -7.15
C ASP A 251 -14.65 0.72 -5.89
N VAL A 252 -14.37 0.16 -4.73
CA VAL A 252 -14.51 0.82 -3.44
C VAL A 252 -13.29 0.52 -2.59
N VAL A 253 -12.81 1.53 -1.88
CA VAL A 253 -11.75 1.39 -0.90
C VAL A 253 -12.33 1.63 0.49
N TYR A 254 -12.29 0.61 1.33
CA TYR A 254 -12.61 0.71 2.74
C TYR A 254 -11.34 0.94 3.55
N VAL A 255 -11.36 1.96 4.40
CA VAL A 255 -10.30 2.23 5.38
C VAL A 255 -10.92 2.24 6.76
N TYR A 256 -10.48 1.35 7.61
CA TYR A 256 -10.97 1.21 8.97
C TYR A 256 -9.80 1.06 9.94
N ALA A 257 -9.76 1.92 10.94
CA ALA A 257 -8.76 1.89 12.00
C ALA A 257 -9.45 2.01 13.34
N VAL A 258 -9.01 1.18 14.29
CA VAL A 258 -9.48 1.19 15.67
C VAL A 258 -8.28 1.28 16.58
N VAL A 259 -8.37 2.14 17.57
CA VAL A 259 -7.40 2.20 18.67
C VAL A 259 -8.16 2.15 19.99
N GLU A 260 -7.76 1.24 20.85
CA GLU A 260 -8.25 1.14 22.21
C GLU A 260 -7.13 1.44 23.21
N GLY A 261 -7.47 2.15 24.26
CA GLY A 261 -6.50 2.55 25.26
C GLY A 261 -7.13 3.38 26.37
N TRP A 262 -6.30 3.92 27.23
CA TRP A 262 -6.75 4.71 28.38
C TRP A 262 -6.60 6.21 28.09
N LYS A 263 -7.65 6.96 28.45
CA LYS A 263 -7.62 8.41 28.60
C LYS A 263 -7.84 8.72 30.10
N GLY A 264 -6.74 8.99 30.81
CA GLY A 264 -6.76 8.94 32.28
C GLY A 264 -7.06 7.53 32.76
N ASP A 265 -8.11 7.36 33.58
CA ASP A 265 -8.50 6.07 34.17
C ASP A 265 -9.57 5.31 33.37
N HIS A 266 -10.02 5.87 32.24
CA HIS A 266 -11.08 5.28 31.43
C HIS A 266 -10.50 4.55 30.22
N LEU A 267 -10.93 3.30 30.01
CA LEU A 267 -10.68 2.57 28.77
C LEU A 267 -11.65 3.07 27.71
N GLU A 268 -11.14 3.59 26.64
CA GLU A 268 -11.91 4.16 25.52
C GLU A 268 -11.49 3.55 24.19
N ARG A 269 -12.31 3.74 23.19
CA ARG A 269 -12.10 3.32 21.81
C ARG A 269 -12.30 4.50 20.86
N GLU A 270 -11.36 4.69 19.97
CA GLU A 270 -11.43 5.64 18.85
C GLU A 270 -11.45 4.88 17.55
N GLU A 271 -12.29 5.34 16.64
CA GLU A 271 -12.44 4.71 15.32
C GLU A 271 -12.31 5.74 14.21
N PHE A 272 -11.73 5.29 13.12
CA PHE A 272 -11.79 5.95 11.83
C PHE A 272 -12.37 4.97 10.82
N TYR A 273 -13.43 5.40 10.13
CA TYR A 273 -14.01 4.63 9.04
C TYR A 273 -14.29 5.54 7.84
N ARG A 274 -13.89 5.10 6.66
CA ARG A 274 -14.26 5.74 5.39
C ARG A 274 -14.40 4.70 4.29
N ALA A 275 -15.43 4.86 3.46
CA ALA A 275 -15.58 4.23 2.17
C ALA A 275 -15.27 5.28 1.10
N TYR A 276 -14.30 5.00 0.26
CA TYR A 276 -13.90 5.85 -0.85
C TYR A 276 -14.39 5.24 -2.16
N HIS A 277 -15.00 6.07 -3.00
CA HIS A 277 -15.54 5.68 -4.30
C HIS A 277 -14.76 6.35 -5.43
N PRO A 278 -14.91 5.90 -6.68
CA PRO A 278 -14.37 6.61 -7.83
C PRO A 278 -14.85 8.07 -7.85
N ILE A 279 -13.98 8.93 -8.35
CA ILE A 279 -14.25 10.37 -8.47
C ILE A 279 -13.80 10.89 -9.84
N GLU A 280 -14.34 12.05 -10.22
CA GLU A 280 -13.87 12.78 -11.40
C GLU A 280 -12.80 13.80 -10.97
N ILE A 281 -11.62 13.72 -11.62
CA ILE A 281 -10.54 14.70 -11.47
C ILE A 281 -10.16 15.22 -12.85
N ASP A 282 -10.28 16.53 -13.06
CA ASP A 282 -9.98 17.20 -14.33
C ASP A 282 -10.69 16.53 -15.53
N GLY A 283 -11.99 16.16 -15.34
CA GLY A 283 -12.81 15.50 -16.36
C GLY A 283 -12.43 14.05 -16.68
N GLN A 284 -11.61 13.43 -15.84
CA GLN A 284 -11.22 12.03 -15.98
C GLN A 284 -11.76 11.20 -14.79
N HIS A 285 -12.32 10.04 -15.10
CA HIS A 285 -12.75 9.07 -14.10
C HIS A 285 -11.55 8.39 -13.44
N TRP A 286 -11.45 8.51 -12.12
CA TRP A 286 -10.41 7.88 -11.32
C TRP A 286 -11.02 6.85 -10.39
N ARG A 287 -10.54 5.63 -10.50
CA ARG A 287 -10.91 4.54 -9.56
C ARG A 287 -10.53 4.92 -8.13
N ALA A 288 -11.30 4.41 -7.16
CA ALA A 288 -11.07 4.67 -5.75
C ALA A 288 -9.64 4.35 -5.32
N ILE A 289 -9.12 3.16 -5.67
CA ILE A 289 -7.74 2.77 -5.33
C ILE A 289 -6.70 3.72 -5.96
N SER A 290 -6.95 4.18 -7.19
CA SER A 290 -5.99 5.02 -7.90
C SER A 290 -5.84 6.39 -7.26
N TRP A 291 -6.96 7.07 -6.94
CA TRP A 291 -6.87 8.41 -6.38
C TRP A 291 -6.51 8.41 -4.89
N THR A 292 -6.99 7.44 -4.09
CA THR A 292 -6.64 7.36 -2.67
C THR A 292 -5.15 7.10 -2.45
N THR A 293 -4.57 6.19 -3.23
CA THR A 293 -3.13 5.93 -3.20
C THR A 293 -2.33 7.14 -3.68
N ALA A 294 -2.78 7.76 -4.80
CA ALA A 294 -2.12 8.94 -5.35
C ALA A 294 -2.18 10.15 -4.40
N ALA A 295 -3.33 10.38 -3.75
CA ALA A 295 -3.47 11.47 -2.80
C ALA A 295 -2.62 11.25 -1.54
N SER A 296 -2.49 10.00 -1.08
CA SER A 296 -1.65 9.70 0.08
C SER A 296 -0.19 10.11 -0.14
N ILE A 297 0.44 9.61 -1.21
CA ILE A 297 1.84 9.96 -1.47
C ILE A 297 2.00 11.42 -1.88
N ALA A 298 1.04 12.03 -2.59
CA ALA A 298 1.09 13.46 -2.90
C ALA A 298 1.15 14.31 -1.61
N ALA A 299 0.33 13.98 -0.62
CA ALA A 299 0.34 14.65 0.68
C ALA A 299 1.69 14.49 1.42
N VAL A 300 2.32 13.32 1.32
CA VAL A 300 3.65 13.09 1.92
C VAL A 300 4.74 13.90 1.20
N VAL A 301 4.67 14.02 -0.13
CA VAL A 301 5.63 14.84 -0.91
C VAL A 301 5.50 16.32 -0.59
N GLU A 302 4.29 16.81 -0.29
CA GLU A 302 4.01 18.20 0.07
C GLU A 302 4.47 18.58 1.49
N MET A 303 4.69 17.63 2.39
CA MET A 303 5.13 17.83 3.78
C MET A 303 6.61 18.14 3.89
#